data_a7a3d8dffa29cc59b80ab5138bf55b8f
#
_entry.id   a7a3d8dffa29cc59b80ab5138bf55b8f
#
_cell.length_a   1.000
_cell.length_b   1.000
_cell.length_c   1.000
_cell.angle_alpha   90.00
_cell.angle_beta   90.00
_cell.angle_gamma   90.00
#
_symmetry.space_group_name_H-M   'P 1'
#
loop_
_entity.id
_entity.type
_entity.pdbx_description
1 polymer ?
#
loop_
_entity_poly.entity_id
_entity_poly.type
_entity_poly.pdbx_seq_one_letter_code
_entity_poly.pdbx_strand_id
1 'polypeptide(L)'
;FASLFALVFNQGIFIFGLSMTSPIDASIVTTTLPIVTMIVAAIYLKEPITNKKVLGIFVGAMGALILIMSSQAASSGNGSLIGDLLCLVAQISFSIYLTVFKGLSQRYSAVTINKWMFIYASMCYIPFSYQDISVMQGTSIPMVAILQVLYVVLGGSFLAYLCIMTAQKLLRPTVVSMYNYMQPIVATIAAILMGIGSFGWEKGIAITLVFLGVYIVTQSKSKADFEKAGKEL
;
A
#
# COMPACT_ATOMS: atom_id res chain seq x y z
N PHE A 1 -16.45 -8.55 5.03
CA PHE A 1 -15.20 -9.22 4.59
C PHE A 1 -14.19 -8.22 4.01
N ALA A 2 -14.58 -7.27 3.13
CA ALA A 2 -13.65 -6.26 2.60
C ALA A 2 -12.90 -5.50 3.70
N SER A 3 -13.59 -5.11 4.77
CA SER A 3 -13.02 -4.47 5.95
C SER A 3 -11.94 -5.33 6.63
N LEU A 4 -12.16 -6.64 6.74
CA LEU A 4 -11.19 -7.56 7.34
C LEU A 4 -9.88 -7.57 6.55
N PHE A 5 -9.96 -7.68 5.23
CA PHE A 5 -8.76 -7.74 4.39
C PHE A 5 -8.06 -6.39 4.22
N ALA A 6 -8.83 -5.29 4.10
CA ALA A 6 -8.27 -3.98 3.86
C ALA A 6 -7.73 -3.30 5.13
N LEU A 7 -8.43 -3.45 6.25
CA LEU A 7 -8.15 -2.71 7.47
C LEU A 7 -7.61 -3.63 8.57
N VAL A 8 -8.36 -4.68 8.95
CA VAL A 8 -7.98 -5.51 10.11
C VAL A 8 -6.71 -6.29 9.82
N PHE A 9 -6.71 -7.11 8.77
CA PHE A 9 -5.53 -7.94 8.44
C PHE A 9 -4.42 -7.14 7.77
N ASN A 10 -4.74 -6.14 6.94
CA ASN A 10 -3.68 -5.33 6.34
C ASN A 10 -3.09 -4.35 7.36
N GLN A 11 -3.85 -3.36 7.83
CA GLN A 11 -3.29 -2.34 8.72
C GLN A 11 -2.90 -2.89 10.09
N GLY A 12 -3.75 -3.73 10.71
CA GLY A 12 -3.48 -4.26 12.04
C GLY A 12 -2.25 -5.17 12.07
N ILE A 13 -2.17 -6.15 11.17
CA ILE A 13 -1.01 -7.04 11.10
C ILE A 13 0.24 -6.27 10.68
N PHE A 14 0.11 -5.27 9.78
CA PHE A 14 1.24 -4.45 9.37
C PHE A 14 1.82 -3.64 10.54
N ILE A 15 0.98 -2.96 11.32
CA ILE A 15 1.42 -2.17 12.48
C ILE A 15 2.07 -3.10 13.52
N PHE A 16 1.48 -4.27 13.76
CA PHE A 16 2.05 -5.25 14.67
C PHE A 16 3.38 -5.81 14.15
N GLY A 17 3.48 -6.14 12.86
CA GLY A 17 4.73 -6.54 12.23
C GLY A 17 5.79 -5.45 12.30
N LEU A 18 5.42 -4.18 12.03
CA LEU A 18 6.31 -3.04 12.10
C LEU A 18 6.86 -2.79 13.51
N SER A 19 6.12 -3.13 14.57
CA SER A 19 6.62 -3.04 15.94
C SER A 19 7.72 -4.07 16.26
N MET A 20 7.85 -5.11 15.42
CA MET A 20 8.79 -6.22 15.59
C MET A 20 9.95 -6.18 14.58
N THR A 21 9.88 -5.36 13.54
CA THR A 21 10.91 -5.25 12.51
C THR A 21 11.37 -3.80 12.32
N SER A 22 12.42 -3.62 11.51
CA SER A 22 12.87 -2.26 11.18
C SER A 22 11.93 -1.57 10.17
N PRO A 23 11.77 -0.23 10.23
CA PRO A 23 11.01 0.50 9.22
C PRO A 23 11.51 0.30 7.79
N ILE A 24 12.80 -0.02 7.63
CA ILE A 24 13.41 -0.30 6.33
C ILE A 24 12.93 -1.64 5.81
N ASP A 25 13.05 -2.70 6.62
CA ASP A 25 12.66 -4.04 6.22
C ASP A 25 11.17 -4.07 5.91
N ALA A 26 10.33 -3.45 6.74
CA ALA A 26 8.91 -3.26 6.46
C ALA A 26 8.68 -2.52 5.12
N SER A 27 9.45 -1.46 4.83
CA SER A 27 9.35 -0.71 3.56
C SER A 27 9.77 -1.56 2.37
N ILE A 28 10.81 -2.39 2.50
CA ILE A 28 11.23 -3.35 1.47
C ILE A 28 10.12 -4.36 1.22
N VAL A 29 9.53 -4.92 2.28
CA VAL A 29 8.41 -5.87 2.15
C VAL A 29 7.22 -5.22 1.44
N THR A 30 6.90 -3.95 1.69
CA THR A 30 5.79 -3.27 0.99
C THR A 30 6.00 -3.16 -0.51
N THR A 31 7.23 -3.19 -1.00
CA THR A 31 7.51 -3.20 -2.45
C THR A 31 7.07 -4.50 -3.13
N THR A 32 6.77 -5.55 -2.38
CA THR A 32 6.25 -6.81 -2.92
C THR A 32 4.77 -6.73 -3.32
N LEU A 33 4.03 -5.72 -2.86
CA LEU A 33 2.59 -5.59 -3.11
C LEU A 33 2.19 -5.71 -4.59
N PRO A 34 2.84 -5.03 -5.57
CA PRO A 34 2.45 -5.16 -6.96
C PRO A 34 2.70 -6.56 -7.53
N ILE A 35 3.73 -7.26 -7.03
CA ILE A 35 4.03 -8.65 -7.42
C ILE A 35 2.90 -9.55 -6.94
N VAL A 36 2.55 -9.46 -5.65
CA VAL A 36 1.48 -10.24 -5.04
C VAL A 36 0.14 -9.93 -5.71
N THR A 37 -0.15 -8.65 -5.96
CA THR A 37 -1.39 -8.22 -6.63
C THR A 37 -1.47 -8.76 -8.07
N MET A 38 -0.37 -8.81 -8.80
CA MET A 38 -0.32 -9.40 -10.13
C MET A 38 -0.67 -10.90 -10.08
N ILE A 39 -0.13 -11.63 -9.12
CA ILE A 39 -0.38 -13.07 -8.94
C ILE A 39 -1.85 -13.31 -8.57
N VAL A 40 -2.36 -12.59 -7.57
CA VAL A 40 -3.76 -12.73 -7.12
C VAL A 40 -4.73 -12.32 -8.24
N ALA A 41 -4.44 -11.27 -9.00
CA ALA A 41 -5.26 -10.85 -10.14
C ALA A 41 -5.23 -11.87 -11.28
N ALA A 42 -4.10 -12.52 -11.52
CA ALA A 42 -4.00 -13.59 -12.51
C ALA A 42 -4.84 -14.81 -12.11
N ILE A 43 -4.84 -15.19 -10.84
CA ILE A 43 -5.59 -16.35 -10.34
C ILE A 43 -7.09 -16.03 -10.27
N TYR A 44 -7.48 -14.93 -9.65
CA TYR A 44 -8.88 -14.63 -9.36
C TYR A 44 -9.62 -13.97 -10.51
N LEU A 45 -9.03 -12.92 -11.12
CA LEU A 45 -9.63 -12.19 -12.24
C LEU A 45 -9.27 -12.78 -13.60
N LYS A 46 -8.38 -13.79 -13.62
CA LYS A 46 -7.82 -14.36 -14.84
C LYS A 46 -7.19 -13.28 -15.75
N GLU A 47 -6.53 -12.30 -15.13
CA GLU A 47 -5.78 -11.30 -15.85
C GLU A 47 -4.49 -11.89 -16.43
N PRO A 48 -4.13 -11.60 -17.70
CA PRO A 48 -2.92 -12.11 -18.30
C PRO A 48 -1.69 -11.54 -17.61
N ILE A 49 -0.70 -12.39 -17.35
CA ILE A 49 0.65 -11.99 -16.94
C ILE A 49 1.44 -11.72 -18.22
N THR A 50 1.62 -10.45 -18.57
CA THR A 50 2.37 -10.06 -19.77
C THR A 50 3.81 -9.70 -19.40
N ASN A 51 4.75 -9.91 -20.32
CA ASN A 51 6.16 -9.53 -20.11
C ASN A 51 6.29 -8.04 -19.76
N LYS A 52 5.48 -7.16 -20.36
CA LYS A 52 5.45 -5.74 -20.01
C LYS A 52 5.05 -5.51 -18.55
N LYS A 53 4.03 -6.25 -18.06
CA LYS A 53 3.58 -6.16 -16.66
C LYS A 53 4.68 -6.58 -15.69
N VAL A 54 5.33 -7.71 -15.96
CA VAL A 54 6.44 -8.23 -15.17
C VAL A 54 7.61 -7.26 -15.17
N LEU A 55 8.07 -6.84 -16.36
CA LEU A 55 9.19 -5.91 -16.51
C LEU A 55 8.92 -4.59 -15.76
N GLY A 56 7.74 -4.00 -15.93
CA GLY A 56 7.41 -2.73 -15.28
C GLY A 56 7.35 -2.83 -13.76
N ILE A 57 6.85 -3.95 -13.21
CA ILE A 57 6.86 -4.20 -11.76
C ILE A 57 8.30 -4.28 -11.25
N PHE A 58 9.19 -5.03 -11.92
CA PHE A 58 10.59 -5.14 -11.51
C PHE A 58 11.33 -3.80 -11.62
N VAL A 59 11.15 -3.05 -12.69
CA VAL A 59 11.78 -1.72 -12.86
C VAL A 59 11.31 -0.75 -11.77
N GLY A 60 10.00 -0.72 -11.47
CA GLY A 60 9.46 0.10 -10.40
C GLY A 60 9.95 -0.32 -9.01
N ALA A 61 10.03 -1.63 -8.75
CA ALA A 61 10.57 -2.17 -7.50
C ALA A 61 12.04 -1.77 -7.29
N MET A 62 12.87 -1.87 -8.32
CA MET A 62 14.27 -1.43 -8.26
C MET A 62 14.38 0.06 -7.90
N GLY A 63 13.59 0.92 -8.52
CA GLY A 63 13.56 2.35 -8.19
C GLY A 63 13.13 2.60 -6.74
N ALA A 64 12.07 1.93 -6.28
CA ALA A 64 11.61 2.06 -4.89
C ALA A 64 12.65 1.57 -3.88
N LEU A 65 13.33 0.45 -4.15
CA LEU A 65 14.38 -0.09 -3.30
C LEU A 65 15.59 0.85 -3.22
N ILE A 66 16.02 1.45 -4.32
CA ILE A 66 17.12 2.44 -4.33
C ILE A 66 16.75 3.63 -3.43
N LEU A 67 15.51 4.13 -3.50
CA LEU A 67 15.06 5.23 -2.62
C LEU A 67 15.06 4.85 -1.15
N ILE A 68 14.56 3.65 -0.83
CA ILE A 68 14.52 3.16 0.55
C ILE A 68 15.94 3.02 1.10
N MET A 69 16.84 2.39 0.35
CA MET A 69 18.22 2.15 0.78
C MET A 69 19.06 3.43 0.84
N SER A 70 18.79 4.43 -0.01
CA SER A 70 19.46 5.73 0.02
C SER A 70 18.94 6.67 1.11
N SER A 71 17.89 6.32 1.80
CA SER A 71 17.34 7.08 2.91
C SER A 71 18.22 6.91 4.15
N GLN A 72 18.76 8.02 4.68
CA GLN A 72 19.58 7.98 5.91
C GLN A 72 18.78 7.60 7.18
N ALA A 73 17.47 7.58 7.12
CA ALA A 73 16.61 7.02 8.18
C ALA A 73 16.79 5.49 8.33
N ALA A 74 17.66 4.92 7.52
CA ALA A 74 18.08 3.52 7.50
C ALA A 74 18.99 3.10 8.67
N SER A 75 18.97 3.77 9.82
CA SER A 75 19.80 3.36 10.95
C SER A 75 19.12 2.29 11.80
N SER A 76 19.67 1.08 11.66
CA SER A 76 19.89 0.11 12.74
C SER A 76 18.71 -0.20 13.69
N GLY A 77 17.77 -1.00 13.22
CA GLY A 77 17.04 -1.91 14.09
C GLY A 77 17.37 -3.35 13.65
N ASN A 78 17.59 -4.26 14.56
CA ASN A 78 17.65 -5.68 14.22
C ASN A 78 16.25 -6.09 13.73
N GLY A 79 16.08 -6.21 12.41
CA GLY A 79 14.84 -6.69 11.81
C GLY A 79 14.53 -8.09 12.31
N SER A 80 13.28 -8.34 12.68
CA SER A 80 12.80 -9.66 13.06
C SER A 80 12.16 -10.33 11.86
N LEU A 81 12.60 -11.53 11.52
CA LEU A 81 11.99 -12.34 10.46
C LEU A 81 10.47 -12.51 10.66
N ILE A 82 10.03 -12.63 11.93
CA ILE A 82 8.59 -12.72 12.25
C ILE A 82 7.88 -11.44 11.89
N GLY A 83 8.46 -10.27 12.21
CA GLY A 83 7.92 -8.96 11.82
C GLY A 83 7.81 -8.80 10.30
N ASP A 84 8.83 -9.21 9.56
CA ASP A 84 8.84 -9.17 8.09
C ASP A 84 7.76 -10.08 7.49
N LEU A 85 7.61 -11.30 8.02
CA LEU A 85 6.56 -12.22 7.60
C LEU A 85 5.16 -11.67 7.87
N LEU A 86 4.94 -11.01 9.01
CA LEU A 86 3.68 -10.35 9.31
C LEU A 86 3.40 -9.20 8.33
N CYS A 87 4.41 -8.38 8.03
CA CYS A 87 4.30 -7.34 7.00
C CYS A 87 3.95 -7.94 5.63
N LEU A 88 4.53 -9.09 5.26
CA LEU A 88 4.21 -9.78 4.01
C LEU A 88 2.76 -10.30 4.00
N VAL A 89 2.29 -10.89 5.10
CA VAL A 89 0.89 -11.32 5.25
C VAL A 89 -0.06 -10.14 5.09
N ALA A 90 0.30 -8.98 5.64
CA ALA A 90 -0.46 -7.75 5.46
C ALA A 90 -0.55 -7.33 3.97
N GLN A 91 0.56 -7.42 3.20
CA GLN A 91 0.56 -7.12 1.76
C GLN A 91 -0.30 -8.12 0.96
N ILE A 92 -0.24 -9.40 1.33
CA ILE A 92 -1.11 -10.43 0.72
C ILE A 92 -2.58 -10.10 0.98
N SER A 93 -2.93 -9.75 2.21
CA SER A 93 -4.28 -9.36 2.59
C SER A 93 -4.78 -8.15 1.79
N PHE A 94 -3.95 -7.11 1.65
CA PHE A 94 -4.29 -5.93 0.87
C PHE A 94 -4.43 -6.23 -0.63
N SER A 95 -3.60 -7.10 -1.16
CA SER A 95 -3.70 -7.58 -2.53
C SER A 95 -5.03 -8.32 -2.80
N ILE A 96 -5.46 -9.17 -1.86
CA ILE A 96 -6.77 -9.83 -1.92
C ILE A 96 -7.89 -8.79 -1.92
N TYR A 97 -7.80 -7.78 -1.04
CA TYR A 97 -8.76 -6.68 -1.03
C TYR A 97 -8.83 -5.95 -2.37
N LEU A 98 -7.71 -5.53 -2.93
CA LEU A 98 -7.66 -4.83 -4.21
C LEU A 98 -8.25 -5.65 -5.36
N THR A 99 -8.13 -6.98 -5.30
CA THR A 99 -8.47 -7.87 -6.39
C THR A 99 -9.88 -8.45 -6.26
N VAL A 100 -10.15 -9.12 -5.14
CA VAL A 100 -11.41 -9.85 -4.91
C VAL A 100 -12.57 -8.90 -4.71
N PHE A 101 -12.33 -7.79 -4.00
CA PHE A 101 -13.38 -6.81 -3.67
C PHE A 101 -13.50 -5.66 -4.69
N LYS A 102 -12.78 -5.72 -5.81
CA LYS A 102 -12.91 -4.75 -6.90
C LYS A 102 -14.35 -4.57 -7.37
N GLY A 103 -15.14 -5.64 -7.41
CA GLY A 103 -16.55 -5.59 -7.80
C GLY A 103 -17.42 -4.70 -6.89
N LEU A 104 -17.03 -4.52 -5.62
CA LEU A 104 -17.73 -3.61 -4.70
C LEU A 104 -17.59 -2.15 -5.14
N SER A 105 -16.39 -1.74 -5.55
CA SER A 105 -16.14 -0.36 -6.00
C SER A 105 -16.94 0.02 -7.24
N GLN A 106 -17.35 -0.96 -8.05
CA GLN A 106 -18.18 -0.74 -9.23
C GLN A 106 -19.67 -0.62 -8.90
N ARG A 107 -20.12 -1.25 -7.80
CA ARG A 107 -21.56 -1.31 -7.42
C ARG A 107 -21.97 -0.19 -6.47
N TYR A 108 -21.06 0.26 -5.62
CA TYR A 108 -21.36 1.21 -4.55
C TYR A 108 -20.47 2.45 -4.63
N SER A 109 -20.90 3.55 -4.00
CA SER A 109 -20.06 4.75 -3.89
C SER A 109 -18.86 4.49 -2.97
N ALA A 110 -17.72 5.15 -3.26
CA ALA A 110 -16.51 5.04 -2.46
C ALA A 110 -16.77 5.43 -0.99
N VAL A 111 -17.58 6.46 -0.77
CA VAL A 111 -17.97 6.93 0.57
C VAL A 111 -18.77 5.86 1.33
N THR A 112 -19.74 5.22 0.67
CA THR A 112 -20.56 4.17 1.30
C THR A 112 -19.72 2.97 1.69
N ILE A 113 -18.82 2.51 0.81
CA ILE A 113 -17.95 1.37 1.10
C ILE A 113 -17.02 1.70 2.26
N ASN A 114 -16.35 2.86 2.23
CA ASN A 114 -15.46 3.28 3.30
C ASN A 114 -16.17 3.40 4.64
N LYS A 115 -17.36 4.05 4.66
CA LYS A 115 -18.17 4.15 5.87
C LYS A 115 -18.33 2.79 6.54
N TRP A 116 -18.80 1.80 5.79
CA TRP A 116 -19.05 0.47 6.35
C TRP A 116 -17.75 -0.27 6.68
N MET A 117 -16.70 -0.11 5.86
CA MET A 117 -15.41 -0.72 6.15
C MET A 117 -14.83 -0.22 7.47
N PHE A 118 -14.86 1.10 7.72
CA PHE A 118 -14.36 1.67 8.97
C PHE A 118 -15.22 1.27 10.17
N ILE A 119 -16.56 1.23 10.05
CA ILE A 119 -17.44 0.78 11.11
C ILE A 119 -17.10 -0.67 11.52
N TYR A 120 -17.02 -1.59 10.56
CA TYR A 120 -16.69 -2.99 10.85
C TYR A 120 -15.27 -3.16 11.39
N ALA A 121 -14.29 -2.42 10.87
CA ALA A 121 -12.94 -2.45 11.42
C ALA A 121 -12.91 -1.95 12.86
N SER A 122 -13.59 -0.85 13.16
CA SER A 122 -13.69 -0.32 14.55
C SER A 122 -14.30 -1.35 15.49
N MET A 123 -15.38 -2.03 15.08
CA MET A 123 -15.97 -3.10 15.89
C MET A 123 -14.96 -4.24 16.17
N CYS A 124 -14.12 -4.59 15.20
CA CYS A 124 -13.09 -5.60 15.39
C CYS A 124 -11.97 -5.13 16.33
N TYR A 125 -11.61 -3.83 16.31
CA TYR A 125 -10.52 -3.32 17.15
C TYR A 125 -10.90 -2.97 18.57
N ILE A 126 -12.17 -2.62 18.85
CA ILE A 126 -12.65 -2.26 20.20
C ILE A 126 -12.21 -3.28 21.27
N PRO A 127 -12.37 -4.61 21.10
CA PRO A 127 -11.98 -5.57 22.12
C PRO A 127 -10.48 -5.54 22.44
N PHE A 128 -9.63 -5.27 21.44
CA PHE A 128 -8.18 -5.22 21.61
C PHE A 128 -7.68 -3.90 22.20
N SER A 129 -8.37 -2.80 21.89
CA SER A 129 -7.98 -1.46 22.34
C SER A 129 -8.54 -1.09 23.71
N TYR A 130 -9.42 -1.90 24.28
CA TYR A 130 -10.12 -1.55 25.53
C TYR A 130 -9.17 -1.33 26.71
N GLN A 131 -8.15 -2.16 26.84
CA GLN A 131 -7.14 -2.04 27.91
C GLN A 131 -6.29 -0.77 27.75
N ASP A 132 -5.85 -0.48 26.53
CA ASP A 132 -5.03 0.70 26.25
C ASP A 132 -5.81 2.00 26.48
N ILE A 133 -7.09 2.04 26.10
CA ILE A 133 -7.99 3.18 26.35
C ILE A 133 -8.14 3.44 27.84
N SER A 134 -8.27 2.39 28.67
CA SER A 134 -8.39 2.53 30.12
C SER A 134 -7.13 3.13 30.76
N VAL A 135 -5.94 2.78 30.26
CA VAL A 135 -4.65 3.34 30.71
C VAL A 135 -4.52 4.81 30.30
N MET A 136 -5.03 5.19 29.13
CA MET A 136 -4.98 6.57 28.64
C MET A 136 -5.86 7.54 29.42
N GLN A 137 -6.90 7.09 30.12
CA GLN A 137 -7.84 7.94 30.87
C GLN A 137 -7.18 8.74 32.00
N GLY A 138 -5.98 8.37 32.45
CA GLY A 138 -5.23 9.07 33.49
C GLY A 138 -4.08 9.95 32.97
N THR A 139 -3.83 9.99 31.66
CA THR A 139 -2.64 10.63 31.08
C THR A 139 -3.05 11.90 30.31
N SER A 140 -2.40 13.02 30.58
CA SER A 140 -2.56 14.22 29.77
C SER A 140 -1.91 14.04 28.40
N ILE A 141 -2.72 13.96 27.34
CA ILE A 141 -2.23 13.79 25.97
C ILE A 141 -1.87 15.19 25.42
N PRO A 142 -0.63 15.42 24.96
CA PRO A 142 -0.26 16.69 24.36
C PRO A 142 -1.09 16.97 23.10
N MET A 143 -1.50 18.22 22.89
CA MET A 143 -2.27 18.63 21.71
C MET A 143 -1.58 18.24 20.40
N VAL A 144 -0.24 18.28 20.37
CA VAL A 144 0.56 17.87 19.19
C VAL A 144 0.31 16.40 18.84
N ALA A 145 0.24 15.50 19.83
CA ALA A 145 -0.03 14.09 19.59
C ALA A 145 -1.45 13.89 19.02
N ILE A 146 -2.43 14.63 19.52
CA ILE A 146 -3.81 14.59 19.00
C ILE A 146 -3.83 15.03 17.52
N LEU A 147 -3.14 16.12 17.18
CA LEU A 147 -3.05 16.61 15.80
C LEU A 147 -2.35 15.62 14.87
N GLN A 148 -1.29 14.95 15.34
CA GLN A 148 -0.58 13.90 14.58
C GLN A 148 -1.51 12.70 14.30
N VAL A 149 -2.23 12.23 15.31
CA VAL A 149 -3.20 11.13 15.14
C VAL A 149 -4.31 11.54 14.17
N LEU A 150 -4.85 12.75 14.33
CA LEU A 150 -5.88 13.26 13.43
C LEU A 150 -5.40 13.36 11.96
N TYR A 151 -4.17 13.81 11.75
CA TYR A 151 -3.54 13.85 10.43
C TYR A 151 -3.44 12.44 9.80
N VAL A 152 -3.01 11.44 10.57
CA VAL A 152 -2.91 10.04 10.08
C VAL A 152 -4.30 9.47 9.78
N VAL A 153 -5.27 9.70 10.66
CA VAL A 153 -6.64 9.18 10.51
C VAL A 153 -7.34 9.81 9.31
N LEU A 154 -7.30 11.14 9.17
CA LEU A 154 -8.00 11.84 8.09
C LEU A 154 -7.26 11.72 6.75
N GLY A 155 -5.94 11.95 6.74
CA GLY A 155 -5.12 11.93 5.54
C GLY A 155 -4.71 10.50 5.13
N GLY A 156 -3.99 9.82 6.00
CA GLY A 156 -3.39 8.51 5.71
C GLY A 156 -4.39 7.37 5.64
N SER A 157 -5.52 7.47 6.37
CA SER A 157 -6.54 6.42 6.34
C SER A 157 -7.77 6.84 5.54
N PHE A 158 -8.56 7.79 6.00
CA PHE A 158 -9.85 8.10 5.39
C PHE A 158 -9.72 8.57 3.93
N LEU A 159 -8.92 9.61 3.68
CA LEU A 159 -8.75 10.16 2.34
C LEU A 159 -8.04 9.16 1.41
N ALA A 160 -7.01 8.46 1.90
CA ALA A 160 -6.29 7.46 1.12
C ALA A 160 -7.22 6.33 0.64
N TYR A 161 -8.07 5.78 1.51
CA TYR A 161 -9.02 4.74 1.10
C TYR A 161 -10.12 5.26 0.17
N LEU A 162 -10.54 6.52 0.28
CA LEU A 162 -11.43 7.14 -0.72
C LEU A 162 -10.78 7.19 -2.10
N CYS A 163 -9.50 7.60 -2.14
CA CYS A 163 -8.74 7.63 -3.40
C CYS A 163 -8.54 6.24 -3.98
N ILE A 164 -8.18 5.24 -3.15
CA ILE A 164 -8.02 3.85 -3.58
C ILE A 164 -9.31 3.30 -4.17
N MET A 165 -10.45 3.50 -3.48
CA MET A 165 -11.76 3.05 -3.96
C MET A 165 -12.15 3.71 -5.28
N THR A 166 -11.86 5.00 -5.42
CA THR A 166 -12.13 5.72 -6.67
C THR A 166 -11.22 5.23 -7.80
N ALA A 167 -9.94 5.01 -7.51
CA ALA A 167 -8.97 4.47 -8.47
C ALA A 167 -9.35 3.05 -8.93
N GLN A 168 -9.83 2.20 -8.03
CA GLN A 168 -10.26 0.83 -8.37
C GLN A 168 -11.43 0.77 -9.35
N LYS A 169 -12.26 1.83 -9.44
CA LYS A 169 -13.33 1.91 -10.45
C LYS A 169 -12.78 2.00 -11.87
N LEU A 170 -11.68 2.70 -12.03
CA LEU A 170 -11.11 3.05 -13.33
C LEU A 170 -9.93 2.16 -13.72
N LEU A 171 -9.16 1.72 -12.73
CA LEU A 171 -7.88 1.05 -12.94
C LEU A 171 -7.95 -0.44 -12.58
N ARG A 172 -6.99 -1.19 -13.13
CA ARG A 172 -6.77 -2.59 -12.75
C ARG A 172 -6.09 -2.67 -11.37
N PRO A 173 -6.35 -3.73 -10.57
CA PRO A 173 -5.71 -3.90 -9.26
C PRO A 173 -4.19 -3.81 -9.31
N THR A 174 -3.55 -4.43 -10.31
CA THR A 174 -2.10 -4.37 -10.50
C THR A 174 -1.61 -2.93 -10.74
N VAL A 175 -2.36 -2.10 -11.49
CA VAL A 175 -1.99 -0.70 -11.70
C VAL A 175 -2.16 0.09 -10.41
N VAL A 176 -3.26 -0.12 -9.67
CA VAL A 176 -3.48 0.54 -8.37
C VAL A 176 -2.36 0.20 -7.39
N SER A 177 -1.94 -1.08 -7.31
CA SER A 177 -0.86 -1.49 -6.42
C SER A 177 0.50 -0.90 -6.79
N MET A 178 0.77 -0.61 -8.08
CA MET A 178 2.01 0.03 -8.52
C MET A 178 2.19 1.45 -7.96
N TYR A 179 1.10 2.15 -7.65
CA TYR A 179 1.18 3.47 -7.03
C TYR A 179 1.77 3.43 -5.61
N ASN A 180 1.87 2.25 -4.97
CA ASN A 180 2.62 2.10 -3.72
C ASN A 180 4.11 2.48 -3.87
N TYR A 181 4.68 2.32 -5.07
CA TYR A 181 6.05 2.76 -5.34
C TYR A 181 6.22 4.28 -5.32
N MET A 182 5.11 5.03 -5.32
CA MET A 182 5.16 6.49 -5.14
C MET A 182 5.44 6.89 -3.68
N GLN A 183 5.17 6.00 -2.71
CA GLN A 183 5.36 6.30 -1.29
C GLN A 183 6.82 6.69 -0.95
N PRO A 184 7.86 5.93 -1.35
CA PRO A 184 9.25 6.31 -1.11
C PRO A 184 9.63 7.65 -1.78
N ILE A 185 9.02 7.97 -2.93
CA ILE A 185 9.25 9.25 -3.63
C ILE A 185 8.71 10.40 -2.77
N VAL A 186 7.46 10.29 -2.33
CA VAL A 186 6.82 11.32 -1.50
C VAL A 186 7.56 11.46 -0.17
N ALA A 187 7.96 10.36 0.46
CA ALA A 187 8.76 10.37 1.69
C ALA A 187 10.12 11.06 1.48
N THR A 188 10.80 10.81 0.36
CA THR A 188 12.08 11.44 0.01
C THR A 188 11.89 12.95 -0.17
N ILE A 189 10.87 13.39 -0.91
CA ILE A 189 10.59 14.82 -1.12
C ILE A 189 10.27 15.48 0.22
N ALA A 190 9.42 14.87 1.05
CA ALA A 190 9.10 15.40 2.36
C ALA A 190 10.35 15.54 3.25
N ALA A 191 11.23 14.54 3.29
CA ALA A 191 12.47 14.57 4.04
C ALA A 191 13.40 15.71 3.58
N ILE A 192 13.49 15.98 2.28
CA ILE A 192 14.28 17.09 1.73
C ILE A 192 13.66 18.43 2.14
N LEU A 193 12.34 18.59 2.02
CA LEU A 193 11.66 19.82 2.41
C LEU A 193 11.77 20.12 3.91
N MET A 194 11.86 19.09 4.73
CA MET A 194 12.07 19.20 6.18
C MET A 194 13.54 19.42 6.56
N GLY A 195 14.48 19.45 5.59
CA GLY A 195 15.90 19.62 5.84
C GLY A 195 16.60 18.40 6.46
N ILE A 196 15.92 17.24 6.49
CA ILE A 196 16.45 15.99 7.07
C ILE A 196 17.22 15.18 6.02
N GLY A 197 16.97 15.43 4.72
CA GLY A 197 17.55 14.69 3.60
C GLY A 197 18.21 15.58 2.55
N SER A 198 19.13 15.00 1.79
CA SER A 198 19.74 15.64 0.62
C SER A 198 19.25 14.98 -0.67
N PHE A 199 19.21 15.75 -1.76
CA PHE A 199 18.91 15.21 -3.10
C PHE A 199 20.23 14.81 -3.77
N GLY A 200 20.44 13.49 -3.91
CA GLY A 200 21.55 12.92 -4.68
C GLY A 200 21.09 12.51 -6.07
N TRP A 201 22.01 12.36 -7.00
CA TRP A 201 21.73 11.88 -8.37
C TRP A 201 21.10 10.48 -8.40
N GLU A 202 21.44 9.63 -7.42
CA GLU A 202 20.87 8.29 -7.24
C GLU A 202 19.35 8.36 -7.05
N LYS A 203 18.87 9.34 -6.26
CA LYS A 203 17.43 9.55 -6.03
C LYS A 203 16.72 10.00 -7.29
N GLY A 204 17.38 10.80 -8.15
CA GLY A 204 16.85 11.18 -9.45
C GLY A 204 16.63 9.97 -10.38
N ILE A 205 17.63 9.08 -10.46
CA ILE A 205 17.53 7.84 -11.23
C ILE A 205 16.41 6.95 -10.66
N ALA A 206 16.36 6.77 -9.34
CA ALA A 206 15.38 5.95 -8.69
C ALA A 206 13.92 6.43 -8.95
N ILE A 207 13.70 7.73 -8.86
CA ILE A 207 12.40 8.35 -9.19
C ILE A 207 12.04 8.07 -10.66
N THR A 208 12.97 8.23 -11.56
CA THR A 208 12.76 7.94 -12.99
C THR A 208 12.40 6.49 -13.23
N LEU A 209 13.08 5.53 -12.57
CA LEU A 209 12.76 4.10 -12.65
C LEU A 209 11.35 3.79 -12.14
N VAL A 210 10.92 4.40 -11.04
CA VAL A 210 9.56 4.21 -10.52
C VAL A 210 8.51 4.68 -11.54
N PHE A 211 8.65 5.89 -12.08
CA PHE A 211 7.70 6.40 -13.07
C PHE A 211 7.69 5.54 -14.34
N LEU A 212 8.86 5.09 -14.79
CA LEU A 212 9.00 4.23 -15.95
C LEU A 212 8.35 2.86 -15.72
N GLY A 213 8.52 2.28 -14.54
CA GLY A 213 7.86 1.04 -14.14
C GLY A 213 6.34 1.16 -14.14
N VAL A 214 5.80 2.22 -13.52
CA VAL A 214 4.34 2.49 -13.52
C VAL A 214 3.83 2.68 -14.94
N TYR A 215 4.53 3.43 -15.76
CA TYR A 215 4.17 3.65 -17.17
C TYR A 215 4.10 2.33 -17.96
N ILE A 216 5.15 1.49 -17.87
CA ILE A 216 5.21 0.20 -18.58
C ILE A 216 4.03 -0.71 -18.16
N VAL A 217 3.72 -0.79 -16.86
CA VAL A 217 2.59 -1.61 -16.38
C VAL A 217 1.26 -1.07 -16.88
N THR A 218 1.09 0.24 -16.89
CA THR A 218 -0.15 0.89 -17.39
C THR A 218 -0.38 0.58 -18.86
N GLN A 219 0.67 0.51 -19.67
CA GLN A 219 0.63 0.17 -21.09
C GLN A 219 0.49 -1.36 -21.37
N SER A 220 0.47 -2.20 -20.32
CA SER A 220 0.30 -3.63 -20.51
C SER A 220 -1.12 -4.00 -20.93
N LYS A 221 -1.26 -4.97 -21.85
CA LYS A 221 -2.58 -5.44 -22.33
C LYS A 221 -3.42 -6.00 -21.18
N SER A 222 -4.71 -5.67 -21.17
CA SER A 222 -5.71 -6.21 -20.25
C SER A 222 -6.35 -7.48 -20.81
N LYS A 223 -7.12 -8.19 -20.00
CA LYS A 223 -7.94 -9.32 -20.46
C LYS A 223 -8.91 -8.88 -21.57
N ALA A 224 -9.54 -7.70 -21.42
CA ALA A 224 -10.46 -7.16 -22.42
C ALA A 224 -9.78 -6.88 -23.77
N ASP A 225 -8.49 -6.48 -23.76
CA ASP A 225 -7.73 -6.23 -24.98
C ASP A 225 -7.46 -7.55 -25.73
N PHE A 226 -7.19 -8.64 -25.02
CA PHE A 226 -7.02 -9.98 -25.61
C PHE A 226 -8.34 -10.54 -26.13
N GLU A 227 -9.46 -10.34 -25.43
CA GLU A 227 -10.78 -10.79 -25.85
C GLU A 227 -11.27 -10.04 -27.11
N LYS A 228 -10.94 -8.74 -27.24
CA LYS A 228 -11.21 -7.98 -28.46
C LYS A 228 -10.38 -8.49 -29.65
N ALA A 229 -9.07 -8.66 -29.45
CA ALA A 229 -8.20 -9.18 -30.51
C ALA A 229 -8.57 -10.60 -30.96
N GLY A 230 -9.11 -11.46 -30.08
CA GLY A 230 -9.59 -12.79 -30.43
C GLY A 230 -10.97 -12.83 -31.09
N LYS A 231 -11.72 -11.70 -31.11
CA LYS A 231 -12.99 -11.56 -31.83
C LYS A 231 -12.82 -10.96 -33.24
N GLU A 232 -11.65 -10.40 -33.53
CA GLU A 232 -11.30 -9.82 -34.85
C GLU A 232 -10.60 -10.83 -35.76
N LEU A 233 -10.38 -12.07 -35.29
CA LEU A 233 -9.87 -13.22 -36.06
C LEU A 233 -11.02 -14.25 -36.31
#